data_c454024060115f279a7fe3628d70136b
#
_entry.id   c454024060115f279a7fe3628d70136b
#
_cell.length_a   1.000
_cell.length_b   1.000
_cell.length_c   1.000
_cell.angle_alpha   90.00
_cell.angle_beta   90.00
_cell.angle_gamma   90.00
#
_symmetry.space_group_name_H-M   'P 1'
#
loop_
_entity.id
_entity.type
_entity.pdbx_description
1 polymer ?
#
loop_
_entity_poly.entity_id
_entity_poly.type
_entity_poly.pdbx_seq_one_letter_code
_entity_poly.pdbx_strand_id
1 'polypeptide(L)'
;MRNVQIFSTDTDDGVVSVVAKTGPGEHRQVKQIRVGNAPRGGVKFTKGGRGFVCNTSQNTLSEIDAVALTEVRRIEVGHGPRGLGILPGDRYVLVSNSGSDSLSIVDLELNVELRQIPLGRDPRHMMISSDGAWAYVCVWGDGYVSKLDVSGLKNGDAAAVHEVAQIPVDREAHPYSLNIDPSGRRVFVANTQATYVTVIDVATNETHRVDVGYIGGRGVAFSEDGKYAFITVETVARIYVVDVETLEVTRHIPVGPGPRGLVVDHNDFTAYISNFARASVISLPEEDKNPAFGPNTLTMVDLKSAPLDRQEGEFEYEEIFVGYGPCSVVMFDLDTIPEEERLNRVDRVEA
;
A
#
# COMPACT_ATOMS: atom_id res chain seq x y z
N MET A 1 -25.09 -4.80 -5.21
CA MET A 1 -23.80 -4.10 -5.45
C MET A 1 -22.94 -4.42 -4.26
N ARG A 2 -21.65 -4.74 -4.44
CA ARG A 2 -20.74 -4.98 -3.31
C ARG A 2 -20.55 -3.69 -2.51
N ASN A 3 -20.46 -3.83 -1.19
CA ASN A 3 -20.27 -2.69 -0.29
C ASN A 3 -18.77 -2.42 -0.09
N VAL A 4 -18.10 -1.97 -1.16
CA VAL A 4 -16.68 -1.69 -1.16
C VAL A 4 -16.41 -0.25 -0.77
N GLN A 5 -15.48 -0.06 0.16
CA GLN A 5 -14.96 1.24 0.55
C GLN A 5 -13.46 1.33 0.23
N ILE A 6 -13.05 2.50 -0.23
CA ILE A 6 -11.69 2.86 -0.56
C ILE A 6 -11.19 3.83 0.50
N PHE A 7 -10.05 3.52 1.10
CA PHE A 7 -9.43 4.31 2.17
C PHE A 7 -8.14 4.93 1.68
N SER A 8 -8.03 6.26 1.75
CA SER A 8 -6.83 7.03 1.43
C SER A 8 -6.21 7.59 2.71
N THR A 9 -4.90 7.41 2.91
CA THR A 9 -4.19 8.10 3.99
C THR A 9 -3.72 9.46 3.50
N ASP A 10 -4.29 10.53 4.05
CA ASP A 10 -3.99 11.91 3.65
C ASP A 10 -3.02 12.53 4.64
N THR A 11 -1.74 12.45 4.30
CA THR A 11 -0.60 12.69 5.19
C THR A 11 -0.58 14.10 5.78
N ASP A 12 -0.94 15.11 4.98
CA ASP A 12 -0.80 16.51 5.36
C ASP A 12 -2.00 16.99 6.20
N ASP A 13 -3.16 16.30 6.10
CA ASP A 13 -4.37 16.60 6.89
C ASP A 13 -4.51 15.79 8.18
N GLY A 14 -3.75 14.70 8.33
CA GLY A 14 -3.89 13.81 9.49
C GLY A 14 -5.22 13.06 9.50
N VAL A 15 -5.72 12.67 8.32
CA VAL A 15 -6.98 11.94 8.17
C VAL A 15 -6.82 10.71 7.30
N VAL A 16 -7.81 9.83 7.39
CA VAL A 16 -8.08 8.79 6.40
C VAL A 16 -9.39 9.16 5.71
N SER A 17 -9.31 9.49 4.43
CA SER A 17 -10.49 9.72 3.59
C SER A 17 -11.11 8.40 3.17
N VAL A 18 -12.44 8.32 3.23
CA VAL A 18 -13.22 7.15 2.85
C VAL A 18 -14.09 7.48 1.65
N VAL A 19 -13.92 6.72 0.58
CA VAL A 19 -14.68 6.83 -0.66
C VAL A 19 -15.50 5.57 -0.84
N ALA A 20 -16.80 5.71 -0.98
CA ALA A 20 -17.71 4.60 -1.26
C ALA A 20 -17.99 4.52 -2.76
N LYS A 21 -18.08 3.31 -3.27
CA LYS A 21 -18.57 3.01 -4.61
C LYS A 21 -20.10 3.04 -4.58
N THR A 22 -20.71 3.98 -5.30
CA THR A 22 -22.17 4.21 -5.30
C THR A 22 -22.86 3.64 -6.53
N GLY A 23 -22.10 3.36 -7.59
CA GLY A 23 -22.56 2.80 -8.85
C GLY A 23 -21.41 2.28 -9.70
N PRO A 24 -21.68 1.67 -10.85
CA PRO A 24 -20.63 1.35 -11.83
C PRO A 24 -19.94 2.64 -12.30
N GLY A 25 -18.63 2.78 -12.04
CA GLY A 25 -17.88 4.00 -12.37
C GLY A 25 -18.30 5.24 -11.56
N GLU A 26 -19.03 5.10 -10.46
CA GLU A 26 -19.45 6.21 -9.62
C GLU A 26 -18.94 6.06 -8.19
N HIS A 27 -18.22 7.07 -7.72
CA HIS A 27 -17.61 7.10 -6.40
C HIS A 27 -17.94 8.40 -5.66
N ARG A 28 -18.03 8.33 -4.35
CA ARG A 28 -18.26 9.52 -3.51
C ARG A 28 -17.48 9.43 -2.21
N GLN A 29 -16.79 10.50 -1.85
CA GLN A 29 -16.21 10.64 -0.51
C GLN A 29 -17.37 10.71 0.52
N VAL A 30 -17.34 9.78 1.47
CA VAL A 30 -18.40 9.65 2.49
C VAL A 30 -17.96 10.09 3.87
N LYS A 31 -16.64 10.03 4.16
CA LYS A 31 -16.09 10.35 5.48
C LYS A 31 -14.62 10.77 5.38
N GLN A 32 -14.19 11.55 6.36
CA GLN A 32 -12.80 11.71 6.75
C GLN A 32 -12.68 11.31 8.21
N ILE A 33 -11.87 10.30 8.48
CA ILE A 33 -11.58 9.79 9.83
C ILE A 33 -10.33 10.51 10.31
N ARG A 34 -10.44 11.30 11.38
CA ARG A 34 -9.27 11.92 11.98
C ARG A 34 -8.43 10.85 12.71
N VAL A 35 -7.16 10.80 12.37
CA VAL A 35 -6.16 9.91 12.98
C VAL A 35 -4.99 10.74 13.52
N GLY A 36 -3.85 10.12 13.78
CA GLY A 36 -2.66 10.86 14.18
C GLY A 36 -2.01 11.63 13.03
N ASN A 37 -0.94 12.38 13.35
CA ASN A 37 -0.25 13.23 12.40
C ASN A 37 0.61 12.44 11.40
N ALA A 38 0.60 12.89 10.15
CA ALA A 38 1.33 12.31 9.04
C ALA A 38 1.03 10.81 8.86
N PRO A 39 -0.26 10.41 8.64
CA PRO A 39 -0.61 9.02 8.38
C PRO A 39 0.07 8.53 7.09
N ARG A 40 0.68 7.33 7.14
CA ARG A 40 1.43 6.73 6.03
C ARG A 40 1.26 5.22 6.01
N GLY A 41 1.73 4.59 4.93
CA GLY A 41 1.81 3.14 4.79
C GLY A 41 0.50 2.45 4.43
N GLY A 42 -0.54 3.21 4.16
CA GLY A 42 -1.88 2.71 3.92
C GLY A 42 -2.55 2.15 5.17
N VAL A 43 -3.86 1.95 5.07
CA VAL A 43 -4.60 1.20 6.08
C VAL A 43 -4.46 -0.29 5.78
N LYS A 44 -4.23 -1.11 6.78
CA LYS A 44 -4.34 -2.58 6.65
C LYS A 44 -5.48 -3.05 7.54
N PHE A 45 -6.35 -3.87 6.97
CA PHE A 45 -7.54 -4.37 7.66
C PHE A 45 -7.40 -5.83 8.08
N THR A 46 -7.90 -6.13 9.28
CA THR A 46 -8.24 -7.50 9.67
C THR A 46 -9.52 -7.93 8.92
N LYS A 47 -9.81 -9.22 8.90
CA LYS A 47 -11.05 -9.74 8.31
C LYS A 47 -12.31 -9.16 8.95
N GLY A 48 -12.25 -8.84 10.26
CA GLY A 48 -13.34 -8.21 11.00
C GLY A 48 -13.43 -6.68 10.83
N GLY A 49 -12.68 -6.05 9.91
CA GLY A 49 -12.79 -4.62 9.63
C GLY A 49 -12.13 -3.70 10.64
N ARG A 50 -11.22 -4.22 11.49
CA ARG A 50 -10.29 -3.37 12.26
C ARG A 50 -9.20 -2.90 11.32
N GLY A 51 -9.11 -1.60 11.06
CA GLY A 51 -8.09 -1.00 10.21
C GLY A 51 -6.96 -0.37 11.04
N PHE A 52 -5.72 -0.49 10.57
CA PHE A 52 -4.56 0.08 11.26
C PHE A 52 -3.79 0.99 10.32
N VAL A 53 -3.36 2.15 10.82
CA VAL A 53 -2.58 3.14 10.06
C VAL A 53 -1.44 3.72 10.91
N CYS A 54 -0.26 3.89 10.30
CA CYS A 54 0.92 4.45 10.94
C CYS A 54 0.80 5.98 11.06
N ASN A 55 0.93 6.53 12.26
CA ASN A 55 1.05 7.97 12.51
C ASN A 55 2.53 8.33 12.66
N THR A 56 3.19 8.62 11.53
CA THR A 56 4.66 8.78 11.46
C THR A 56 5.21 9.82 12.43
N SER A 57 4.51 10.94 12.61
CA SER A 57 4.98 12.03 13.49
C SER A 57 4.59 11.89 14.96
N GLN A 58 3.87 10.81 15.33
CA GLN A 58 3.42 10.59 16.70
C GLN A 58 3.85 9.23 17.29
N ASN A 59 4.55 8.40 16.50
CA ASN A 59 5.06 7.10 16.93
C ASN A 59 3.95 6.14 17.40
N THR A 60 2.79 6.19 16.73
CA THR A 60 1.62 5.37 17.07
C THR A 60 1.02 4.70 15.84
N LEU A 61 0.26 3.63 16.08
CA LEU A 61 -0.76 3.12 15.17
C LEU A 61 -2.12 3.63 15.62
N SER A 62 -2.91 4.22 14.71
CA SER A 62 -4.35 4.38 14.92
C SER A 62 -5.07 3.10 14.51
N GLU A 63 -5.94 2.60 15.36
CA GLU A 63 -6.95 1.62 15.01
C GLU A 63 -8.22 2.33 14.61
N ILE A 64 -8.78 2.01 13.43
CA ILE A 64 -10.04 2.51 12.93
C ILE A 64 -11.04 1.38 12.73
N ASP A 65 -12.33 1.67 12.87
CA ASP A 65 -13.42 0.76 12.53
C ASP A 65 -13.90 1.05 11.12
N ALA A 66 -13.85 0.05 10.22
CA ALA A 66 -14.26 0.19 8.82
C ALA A 66 -15.78 0.39 8.65
N VAL A 67 -16.58 -0.01 9.60
CA VAL A 67 -18.05 0.12 9.57
C VAL A 67 -18.50 1.44 10.17
N ALA A 68 -18.04 1.72 11.40
CA ALA A 68 -18.37 2.94 12.15
C ALA A 68 -17.66 4.19 11.61
N LEU A 69 -16.60 4.01 10.82
CA LEU A 69 -15.77 5.06 10.24
C LEU A 69 -15.21 6.04 11.28
N THR A 70 -14.67 5.49 12.36
CA THR A 70 -14.11 6.24 13.49
C THR A 70 -12.76 5.68 13.93
N GLU A 71 -11.92 6.52 14.52
CA GLU A 71 -10.74 6.07 15.26
C GLU A 71 -11.19 5.45 16.58
N VAL A 72 -10.71 4.24 16.87
CA VAL A 72 -11.07 3.48 18.08
C VAL A 72 -10.06 3.73 19.20
N ARG A 73 -8.77 3.66 18.86
CA ARG A 73 -7.65 3.83 19.82
C ARG A 73 -6.34 4.06 19.09
N ARG A 74 -5.30 4.34 19.88
CA ARG A 74 -3.90 4.38 19.42
C ARG A 74 -3.05 3.41 20.22
N ILE A 75 -2.08 2.81 19.53
CA ILE A 75 -1.10 1.88 20.10
C ILE A 75 0.28 2.49 19.88
N GLU A 76 1.09 2.61 20.93
CA GLU A 76 2.46 3.09 20.81
C GLU A 76 3.35 2.06 20.13
N VAL A 77 4.27 2.54 19.28
CA VAL A 77 5.25 1.73 18.54
C VAL A 77 6.60 2.47 18.49
N GLY A 78 7.56 1.96 17.74
CA GLY A 78 8.83 2.64 17.54
C GLY A 78 8.71 4.00 16.84
N HIS A 79 9.84 4.71 16.69
CA HIS A 79 9.84 6.07 16.13
C HIS A 79 9.64 6.07 14.60
N GLY A 80 8.80 7.00 14.14
CA GLY A 80 8.57 7.24 12.72
C GLY A 80 7.96 6.04 11.98
N PRO A 81 6.86 5.43 12.46
CA PRO A 81 6.26 4.27 11.79
C PRO A 81 5.80 4.63 10.38
N ARG A 82 6.05 3.76 9.39
CA ARG A 82 5.74 4.02 7.98
C ARG A 82 5.02 2.90 7.25
N GLY A 83 5.41 1.67 7.48
CA GLY A 83 4.79 0.51 6.85
C GLY A 83 4.26 -0.46 7.88
N LEU A 84 3.24 -1.21 7.52
CA LEU A 84 2.69 -2.23 8.39
C LEU A 84 2.18 -3.43 7.59
N GLY A 85 2.16 -4.60 8.25
CA GLY A 85 1.61 -5.83 7.71
C GLY A 85 0.91 -6.62 8.80
N ILE A 86 -0.34 -7.04 8.56
CA ILE A 86 -1.10 -7.89 9.47
C ILE A 86 -0.84 -9.34 9.11
N LEU A 87 -0.52 -10.17 10.11
CA LEU A 87 -0.33 -11.60 9.88
C LEU A 87 -1.67 -12.32 9.68
N PRO A 88 -1.70 -13.41 8.89
CA PRO A 88 -2.86 -14.30 8.85
C PRO A 88 -3.27 -14.72 10.26
N GLY A 89 -4.57 -14.66 10.55
CA GLY A 89 -5.13 -14.90 11.90
C GLY A 89 -5.42 -13.63 12.68
N ASP A 90 -5.07 -12.44 12.12
CA ASP A 90 -5.50 -11.11 12.57
C ASP A 90 -5.08 -10.75 14.02
N ARG A 91 -4.12 -11.50 14.62
CA ARG A 91 -3.64 -11.23 15.96
C ARG A 91 -2.42 -10.33 16.02
N TYR A 92 -1.51 -10.45 15.05
CA TYR A 92 -0.26 -9.70 15.09
C TYR A 92 -0.16 -8.74 13.92
N VAL A 93 0.37 -7.54 14.19
CA VAL A 93 0.81 -6.60 13.16
C VAL A 93 2.30 -6.31 13.33
N LEU A 94 3.02 -6.31 12.23
CA LEU A 94 4.39 -5.82 12.15
C LEU A 94 4.38 -4.37 11.68
N VAL A 95 5.26 -3.54 12.26
CA VAL A 95 5.35 -2.11 11.92
C VAL A 95 6.81 -1.73 11.69
N SER A 96 7.13 -1.21 10.52
CA SER A 96 8.45 -0.65 10.23
C SER A 96 8.57 0.76 10.78
N ASN A 97 9.59 1.01 11.58
CA ASN A 97 9.85 2.28 12.25
C ASN A 97 11.07 2.97 11.61
N SER A 98 10.82 3.85 10.65
CA SER A 98 11.86 4.55 9.88
C SER A 98 12.77 5.42 10.74
N GLY A 99 12.27 5.95 11.85
CA GLY A 99 13.00 6.84 12.73
C GLY A 99 13.82 6.13 13.82
N SER A 100 13.58 4.84 14.06
CA SER A 100 14.35 4.02 15.03
C SER A 100 14.97 2.79 14.41
N ASP A 101 15.00 2.69 13.07
CA ASP A 101 15.65 1.61 12.34
C ASP A 101 15.27 0.21 12.88
N SER A 102 13.96 0.01 13.07
CA SER A 102 13.43 -1.17 13.75
C SER A 102 12.12 -1.66 13.16
N LEU A 103 11.73 -2.87 13.57
CA LEU A 103 10.44 -3.49 13.31
C LEU A 103 9.76 -3.76 14.65
N SER A 104 8.57 -3.17 14.88
CA SER A 104 7.72 -3.49 16.03
C SER A 104 6.85 -4.70 15.74
N ILE A 105 6.68 -5.56 16.74
CA ILE A 105 5.69 -6.63 16.79
C ILE A 105 4.61 -6.20 17.77
N VAL A 106 3.38 -6.01 17.28
CA VAL A 106 2.24 -5.59 18.10
C VAL A 106 1.23 -6.73 18.19
N ASP A 107 0.77 -7.03 19.40
CA ASP A 107 -0.34 -7.95 19.66
C ASP A 107 -1.65 -7.15 19.68
N LEU A 108 -2.55 -7.47 18.75
CA LEU A 108 -3.83 -6.78 18.57
C LEU A 108 -4.92 -7.24 19.54
N GLU A 109 -4.72 -8.36 20.24
CA GLU A 109 -5.62 -8.80 21.34
C GLU A 109 -5.28 -8.02 22.61
N LEU A 110 -3.98 -7.86 22.89
CA LEU A 110 -3.50 -7.12 24.06
C LEU A 110 -3.43 -5.61 23.80
N ASN A 111 -3.38 -5.18 22.54
CA ASN A 111 -3.19 -3.80 22.09
C ASN A 111 -1.88 -3.16 22.59
N VAL A 112 -0.79 -3.92 22.54
CA VAL A 112 0.54 -3.48 23.00
C VAL A 112 1.63 -3.93 22.04
N GLU A 113 2.71 -3.14 21.98
CA GLU A 113 3.96 -3.57 21.38
C GLU A 113 4.64 -4.61 22.27
N LEU A 114 4.92 -5.80 21.72
CA LEU A 114 5.59 -6.87 22.44
C LEU A 114 7.11 -6.73 22.37
N ARG A 115 7.63 -6.31 21.21
CA ARG A 115 9.06 -6.32 20.95
C ARG A 115 9.40 -5.42 19.75
N GLN A 116 10.61 -4.83 19.79
CA GLN A 116 11.26 -4.25 18.62
C GLN A 116 12.44 -5.12 18.17
N ILE A 117 12.62 -5.26 16.86
CA ILE A 117 13.73 -5.96 16.22
C ILE A 117 14.53 -4.91 15.45
N PRO A 118 15.86 -4.81 15.65
CA PRO A 118 16.69 -3.93 14.84
C PRO A 118 16.66 -4.34 13.37
N LEU A 119 16.57 -3.36 12.47
CA LEU A 119 16.74 -3.49 11.04
C LEU A 119 17.80 -2.48 10.56
N GLY A 120 18.05 -2.43 9.25
CA GLY A 120 18.84 -1.35 8.68
C GLY A 120 18.11 -0.02 8.63
N ARG A 121 18.77 1.01 8.09
CA ARG A 121 18.30 2.40 8.14
C ARG A 121 17.02 2.64 7.34
N ASP A 122 16.12 3.41 7.91
CA ASP A 122 14.87 3.88 7.30
C ASP A 122 14.05 2.72 6.67
N PRO A 123 13.62 1.70 7.45
CA PRO A 123 12.73 0.66 6.94
C PRO A 123 11.36 1.26 6.61
N ARG A 124 10.79 0.85 5.46
CA ARG A 124 9.55 1.43 4.93
C ARG A 124 8.45 0.39 4.75
N HIS A 125 7.89 0.28 3.55
CA HIS A 125 6.77 -0.63 3.31
C HIS A 125 7.20 -2.09 3.41
N MET A 126 6.22 -2.93 3.74
CA MET A 126 6.41 -4.37 3.89
C MET A 126 5.22 -5.15 3.34
N MET A 127 5.46 -6.43 3.07
CA MET A 127 4.42 -7.42 2.81
C MET A 127 4.69 -8.70 3.61
N ILE A 128 3.60 -9.32 4.02
CA ILE A 128 3.61 -10.64 4.66
C ILE A 128 3.23 -11.67 3.60
N SER A 129 3.93 -12.80 3.55
CA SER A 129 3.55 -13.92 2.69
C SER A 129 2.17 -14.47 3.09
N SER A 130 1.42 -14.99 2.12
CA SER A 130 0.04 -15.47 2.33
C SER A 130 -0.05 -16.58 3.37
N ASP A 131 1.01 -17.39 3.50
CA ASP A 131 1.13 -18.42 4.53
C ASP A 131 1.54 -17.86 5.91
N GLY A 132 1.88 -16.58 6.01
CA GLY A 132 2.31 -15.92 7.25
C GLY A 132 3.65 -16.43 7.78
N ALA A 133 4.50 -17.01 6.93
CA ALA A 133 5.83 -17.47 7.33
C ALA A 133 6.90 -16.40 7.17
N TRP A 134 6.74 -15.52 6.18
CA TRP A 134 7.75 -14.55 5.78
C TRP A 134 7.21 -13.11 5.81
N ALA A 135 8.07 -12.18 6.23
CA ALA A 135 7.88 -10.76 6.01
C ALA A 135 9.03 -10.22 5.15
N TYR A 136 8.70 -9.41 4.15
CA TYR A 136 9.67 -8.68 3.33
C TYR A 136 9.52 -7.19 3.61
N VAL A 137 10.61 -6.52 3.98
CA VAL A 137 10.63 -5.10 4.39
C VAL A 137 11.62 -4.34 3.54
N CYS A 138 11.19 -3.26 2.87
CA CYS A 138 12.09 -2.35 2.18
C CYS A 138 12.95 -1.58 3.19
N VAL A 139 14.27 -1.74 3.16
CA VAL A 139 15.22 -0.96 3.95
C VAL A 139 15.81 0.13 3.06
N TRP A 140 15.11 1.27 3.03
CA TRP A 140 15.31 2.36 2.08
C TRP A 140 16.70 2.99 2.19
N GLY A 141 17.17 3.22 3.42
CA GLY A 141 18.42 3.90 3.70
C GLY A 141 19.68 3.07 3.38
N ASP A 142 19.56 1.74 3.34
CA ASP A 142 20.68 0.84 3.11
C ASP A 142 20.58 0.05 1.79
N GLY A 143 19.45 0.17 1.06
CA GLY A 143 19.31 -0.35 -0.29
C GLY A 143 19.18 -1.87 -0.39
N TYR A 144 18.44 -2.48 0.53
CA TYR A 144 18.13 -3.90 0.49
C TYR A 144 16.68 -4.19 0.92
N VAL A 145 16.21 -5.40 0.65
CA VAL A 145 14.97 -5.93 1.20
C VAL A 145 15.34 -6.92 2.30
N SER A 146 14.87 -6.64 3.52
CA SER A 146 14.98 -7.57 4.65
C SER A 146 13.94 -8.68 4.50
N LYS A 147 14.38 -9.93 4.55
CA LYS A 147 13.52 -11.12 4.64
C LYS A 147 13.58 -11.65 6.07
N LEU A 148 12.42 -11.68 6.74
CA LEU A 148 12.32 -12.15 8.13
C LEU A 148 11.50 -13.44 8.19
N ASP A 149 11.93 -14.37 9.03
CA ASP A 149 11.09 -15.48 9.48
C ASP A 149 10.16 -14.96 10.59
N VAL A 150 8.86 -15.00 10.33
CA VAL A 150 7.81 -14.56 11.24
C VAL A 150 6.89 -15.72 11.66
N SER A 151 7.22 -16.94 11.24
CA SER A 151 6.41 -18.15 11.45
C SER A 151 6.15 -18.46 12.93
N GLY A 152 7.06 -18.07 13.83
CA GLY A 152 6.89 -18.21 15.28
C GLY A 152 5.65 -17.53 15.84
N LEU A 153 5.20 -16.44 15.20
CA LEU A 153 4.00 -15.71 15.62
C LEU A 153 2.71 -16.54 15.47
N LYS A 154 2.68 -17.55 14.61
CA LYS A 154 1.54 -18.49 14.55
C LYS A 154 1.29 -19.21 15.87
N ASN A 155 2.35 -19.39 16.65
CA ASN A 155 2.30 -20.04 17.97
C ASN A 155 2.43 -19.03 19.12
N GLY A 156 2.38 -17.73 18.85
CA GLY A 156 2.52 -16.66 19.83
C GLY A 156 3.96 -16.39 20.28
N ASP A 157 4.96 -16.95 19.59
CA ASP A 157 6.37 -16.76 19.92
C ASP A 157 6.97 -15.54 19.16
N ALA A 158 6.84 -14.36 19.76
CA ALA A 158 7.45 -13.15 19.23
C ALA A 158 8.99 -13.16 19.33
N ALA A 159 9.57 -14.00 20.21
CA ALA A 159 11.02 -14.08 20.36
C ALA A 159 11.69 -14.82 19.18
N ALA A 160 10.96 -15.71 18.51
CA ALA A 160 11.44 -16.45 17.34
C ALA A 160 11.58 -15.60 16.07
N VAL A 161 10.96 -14.42 16.02
CA VAL A 161 11.03 -13.55 14.82
C VAL A 161 12.45 -13.01 14.64
N HIS A 162 13.03 -13.21 13.45
CA HIS A 162 14.39 -12.76 13.14
C HIS A 162 14.61 -12.55 11.65
N GLU A 163 15.60 -11.70 11.30
CA GLU A 163 16.04 -11.51 9.92
C GLU A 163 16.85 -12.71 9.44
N VAL A 164 16.46 -13.30 8.31
CA VAL A 164 17.13 -14.47 7.71
C VAL A 164 17.98 -14.11 6.50
N ALA A 165 17.66 -13.00 5.82
CA ALA A 165 18.44 -12.53 4.68
C ALA A 165 18.28 -11.01 4.49
N GLN A 166 19.35 -10.39 4.03
CA GLN A 166 19.37 -9.06 3.45
C GLN A 166 19.55 -9.21 1.94
N ILE A 167 18.51 -8.99 1.16
CA ILE A 167 18.51 -9.16 -0.29
C ILE A 167 18.90 -7.83 -0.93
N PRO A 168 20.12 -7.71 -1.51
CA PRO A 168 20.59 -6.45 -2.08
C PRO A 168 19.72 -6.01 -3.25
N VAL A 169 19.31 -4.74 -3.26
CA VAL A 169 18.64 -4.11 -4.40
C VAL A 169 19.63 -3.22 -5.15
N ASP A 170 20.15 -2.26 -4.51
CA ASP A 170 21.17 -1.28 -4.87
C ASP A 170 21.02 -0.14 -3.85
N ARG A 171 22.10 0.27 -3.22
CA ARG A 171 22.05 1.29 -2.20
C ARG A 171 21.47 2.60 -2.69
N GLU A 172 21.79 2.99 -3.91
CA GLU A 172 21.32 4.24 -4.51
C GLU A 172 19.90 4.12 -5.11
N ALA A 173 19.35 2.91 -5.23
CA ALA A 173 18.01 2.69 -5.76
C ALA A 173 16.91 3.06 -4.78
N HIS A 174 17.19 2.97 -3.48
CA HIS A 174 16.26 3.30 -2.41
C HIS A 174 14.92 2.56 -2.52
N PRO A 175 14.85 1.24 -2.17
CA PRO A 175 13.62 0.45 -2.22
C PRO A 175 12.55 1.06 -1.30
N TYR A 176 11.35 1.31 -1.83
CA TYR A 176 10.32 2.08 -1.12
C TYR A 176 9.13 1.23 -0.71
N SER A 177 8.51 0.57 -1.67
CA SER A 177 7.41 -0.36 -1.43
C SER A 177 7.60 -1.64 -2.23
N LEU A 178 6.89 -2.67 -1.83
CA LEU A 178 6.94 -3.97 -2.48
C LEU A 178 5.58 -4.66 -2.40
N ASN A 179 5.39 -5.63 -3.28
CA ASN A 179 4.28 -6.54 -3.19
C ASN A 179 4.71 -7.92 -3.68
N ILE A 180 4.06 -8.97 -3.16
CA ILE A 180 4.29 -10.36 -3.55
C ILE A 180 3.28 -10.71 -4.64
N ASP A 181 3.72 -11.33 -5.72
CA ASP A 181 2.83 -11.76 -6.79
C ASP A 181 1.80 -12.81 -6.28
N PRO A 182 0.62 -12.94 -6.89
CA PRO A 182 -0.41 -13.87 -6.43
C PRO A 182 0.05 -15.33 -6.32
N SER A 183 1.07 -15.73 -7.08
CA SER A 183 1.65 -17.08 -6.98
C SER A 183 2.58 -17.27 -5.79
N GLY A 184 3.01 -16.18 -5.14
CA GLY A 184 3.99 -16.19 -4.05
C GLY A 184 5.43 -16.48 -4.49
N ARG A 185 5.72 -16.47 -5.79
CA ARG A 185 7.05 -16.80 -6.32
C ARG A 185 7.98 -15.61 -6.46
N ARG A 186 7.43 -14.40 -6.61
CA ARG A 186 8.20 -13.19 -6.89
C ARG A 186 7.78 -12.04 -5.99
N VAL A 187 8.73 -11.23 -5.57
CA VAL A 187 8.49 -9.95 -4.89
C VAL A 187 8.93 -8.83 -5.82
N PHE A 188 7.99 -7.96 -6.17
CA PHE A 188 8.27 -6.76 -6.96
C PHE A 188 8.52 -5.57 -6.03
N VAL A 189 9.63 -4.88 -6.22
CA VAL A 189 10.10 -3.78 -5.36
C VAL A 189 10.21 -2.50 -6.17
N ALA A 190 9.39 -1.51 -5.83
CA ALA A 190 9.46 -0.19 -6.43
C ALA A 190 10.59 0.63 -5.80
N ASN A 191 11.49 1.14 -6.64
CA ASN A 191 12.67 1.90 -6.26
C ASN A 191 12.46 3.39 -6.55
N THR A 192 12.73 4.25 -5.55
CA THR A 192 12.46 5.68 -5.73
C THR A 192 13.52 6.45 -6.49
N GLN A 193 14.76 5.97 -6.50
CA GLN A 193 15.90 6.65 -7.13
C GLN A 193 16.53 5.86 -8.28
N ALA A 194 15.90 4.76 -8.70
CA ALA A 194 16.31 3.99 -9.86
C ALA A 194 15.25 4.03 -10.96
N THR A 195 15.69 3.83 -12.21
CA THR A 195 14.80 3.75 -13.38
C THR A 195 14.19 2.36 -13.58
N TYR A 196 14.38 1.48 -12.61
CA TYR A 196 13.94 0.09 -12.68
C TYR A 196 13.20 -0.34 -11.42
N VAL A 197 12.35 -1.33 -11.57
CA VAL A 197 11.76 -2.15 -10.50
C VAL A 197 12.65 -3.36 -10.29
N THR A 198 12.90 -3.74 -9.04
CA THR A 198 13.60 -4.98 -8.71
C THR A 198 12.60 -6.10 -8.52
N VAL A 199 12.84 -7.24 -9.13
CA VAL A 199 12.05 -8.47 -8.95
C VAL A 199 12.93 -9.49 -8.24
N ILE A 200 12.48 -9.96 -7.08
CA ILE A 200 13.18 -10.95 -6.26
C ILE A 200 12.50 -12.30 -6.44
N ASP A 201 13.24 -13.33 -6.77
CA ASP A 201 12.77 -14.72 -6.69
C ASP A 201 12.72 -15.17 -5.22
N VAL A 202 11.55 -15.62 -4.77
CA VAL A 202 11.29 -15.97 -3.36
C VAL A 202 12.10 -17.18 -2.91
N ALA A 203 12.36 -18.14 -3.82
CA ALA A 203 13.03 -19.39 -3.51
C ALA A 203 14.56 -19.24 -3.43
N THR A 204 15.14 -18.43 -4.33
CA THR A 204 16.59 -18.27 -4.46
C THR A 204 17.14 -16.98 -3.87
N ASN A 205 16.29 -15.97 -3.67
CA ASN A 205 16.60 -14.57 -3.37
C ASN A 205 17.41 -13.87 -4.51
N GLU A 206 17.47 -14.45 -5.71
CA GLU A 206 18.06 -13.79 -6.86
C GLU A 206 17.21 -12.60 -7.31
N THR A 207 17.88 -11.57 -7.85
CA THR A 207 17.23 -10.32 -8.25
C THR A 207 17.33 -10.10 -9.76
N HIS A 208 16.22 -9.61 -10.35
CA HIS A 208 16.15 -9.17 -11.73
C HIS A 208 15.71 -7.70 -11.77
N ARG A 209 16.02 -6.99 -12.86
CA ARG A 209 15.62 -5.59 -13.04
C ARG A 209 14.65 -5.48 -14.21
N VAL A 210 13.58 -4.71 -14.01
CA VAL A 210 12.62 -4.31 -15.03
C VAL A 210 12.78 -2.82 -15.23
N ASP A 211 13.34 -2.40 -16.35
CA ASP A 211 13.54 -0.97 -16.64
C ASP A 211 12.19 -0.32 -16.99
N VAL A 212 11.84 0.74 -16.26
CA VAL A 212 10.68 1.60 -16.50
C VAL A 212 11.09 2.98 -17.05
N GLY A 213 12.40 3.21 -17.21
CA GLY A 213 12.96 4.40 -17.84
C GLY A 213 12.97 5.67 -16.98
N TYR A 214 12.30 5.67 -15.83
CA TYR A 214 12.13 6.85 -14.98
C TYR A 214 12.29 6.51 -13.50
N ILE A 215 12.85 7.45 -12.73
CA ILE A 215 12.89 7.37 -11.27
C ILE A 215 11.52 7.64 -10.66
N GLY A 216 11.32 7.27 -9.40
CA GLY A 216 10.08 7.58 -8.67
C GLY A 216 9.10 6.42 -8.59
N GLY A 217 9.57 5.17 -8.70
CA GLY A 217 8.76 4.00 -8.42
C GLY A 217 8.18 4.05 -7.01
N ARG A 218 6.84 3.83 -6.84
CA ARG A 218 6.14 3.97 -5.57
C ARG A 218 5.27 2.77 -5.20
N GLY A 219 4.14 2.56 -5.85
CA GLY A 219 3.18 1.51 -5.57
C GLY A 219 3.37 0.31 -6.48
N VAL A 220 3.05 -0.89 -5.97
CA VAL A 220 3.01 -2.15 -6.74
C VAL A 220 1.70 -2.87 -6.44
N ALA A 221 0.97 -3.25 -7.47
CA ALA A 221 -0.19 -4.13 -7.38
C ALA A 221 -0.17 -5.15 -8.52
N PHE A 222 -1.03 -6.16 -8.45
CA PHE A 222 -1.12 -7.21 -9.47
C PHE A 222 -2.55 -7.38 -9.96
N SER A 223 -2.71 -7.91 -11.19
CA SER A 223 -3.95 -8.52 -11.64
C SER A 223 -4.24 -9.81 -10.85
N GLU A 224 -5.51 -10.21 -10.75
CA GLU A 224 -5.93 -11.39 -10.00
C GLU A 224 -5.28 -12.68 -10.50
N ASP A 225 -5.15 -12.80 -11.81
CA ASP A 225 -4.51 -13.93 -12.47
C ASP A 225 -2.98 -13.94 -12.36
N GLY A 226 -2.40 -12.87 -11.78
CA GLY A 226 -0.96 -12.70 -11.63
C GLY A 226 -0.21 -12.46 -12.93
N LYS A 227 -0.90 -12.19 -14.05
CA LYS A 227 -0.26 -11.95 -15.33
C LYS A 227 0.42 -10.60 -15.41
N TYR A 228 -0.19 -9.56 -14.83
CA TYR A 228 0.32 -8.21 -14.89
C TYR A 228 0.66 -7.66 -13.51
N ALA A 229 1.81 -6.98 -13.43
CA ALA A 229 2.16 -6.10 -12.32
C ALA A 229 1.95 -4.64 -12.76
N PHE A 230 1.36 -3.85 -11.86
CA PHE A 230 1.11 -2.42 -12.03
C PHE A 230 2.04 -1.65 -11.11
N ILE A 231 2.82 -0.72 -11.65
CA ILE A 231 3.80 0.06 -10.89
C ILE A 231 3.52 1.55 -11.10
N THR A 232 3.25 2.30 -10.01
CA THR A 232 3.16 3.76 -10.10
C THR A 232 4.55 4.38 -10.17
N VAL A 233 4.73 5.34 -11.09
CA VAL A 233 5.96 6.12 -11.23
C VAL A 233 5.63 7.60 -11.06
N GLU A 234 6.03 8.14 -9.89
CA GLU A 234 5.62 9.46 -9.39
C GLU A 234 6.04 10.61 -10.31
N THR A 235 7.25 10.55 -10.86
CA THR A 235 7.86 11.66 -11.62
C THR A 235 7.23 11.88 -12.98
N VAL A 236 6.56 10.88 -13.55
CA VAL A 236 5.95 10.93 -14.88
C VAL A 236 4.43 10.73 -14.87
N ALA A 237 3.81 10.71 -13.67
CA ALA A 237 2.37 10.58 -13.48
C ALA A 237 1.76 9.39 -14.27
N ARG A 238 2.37 8.21 -14.15
CA ARG A 238 1.96 7.01 -14.90
C ARG A 238 1.95 5.76 -14.03
N ILE A 239 1.13 4.80 -14.45
CA ILE A 239 1.28 3.38 -14.11
C ILE A 239 2.03 2.71 -15.25
N TYR A 240 3.03 1.90 -14.93
CA TYR A 240 3.67 0.97 -15.84
C TYR A 240 3.10 -0.42 -15.63
N VAL A 241 2.67 -1.05 -16.73
CA VAL A 241 2.17 -2.42 -16.75
C VAL A 241 3.30 -3.32 -17.19
N VAL A 242 3.63 -4.29 -16.35
CA VAL A 242 4.69 -5.27 -16.59
C VAL A 242 4.06 -6.64 -16.72
N ASP A 243 4.37 -7.37 -17.78
CA ASP A 243 4.07 -8.81 -17.87
C ASP A 243 4.96 -9.56 -16.88
N VAL A 244 4.33 -10.27 -15.93
CA VAL A 244 5.06 -10.92 -14.81
C VAL A 244 5.94 -12.06 -15.27
N GLU A 245 5.60 -12.74 -16.38
CA GLU A 245 6.38 -13.87 -16.88
C GLU A 245 7.60 -13.41 -17.66
N THR A 246 7.42 -12.48 -18.60
CA THR A 246 8.50 -11.98 -19.46
C THR A 246 9.34 -10.90 -18.82
N LEU A 247 8.84 -10.23 -17.77
CA LEU A 247 9.41 -9.07 -17.11
C LEU A 247 9.60 -7.87 -18.06
N GLU A 248 8.73 -7.73 -19.06
CA GLU A 248 8.73 -6.65 -20.01
C GLU A 248 7.63 -5.64 -19.70
N VAL A 249 7.90 -4.36 -19.91
CA VAL A 249 6.88 -3.31 -19.85
C VAL A 249 6.02 -3.41 -21.13
N THR A 250 4.74 -3.71 -20.95
CA THR A 250 3.79 -3.84 -22.07
C THR A 250 3.02 -2.54 -22.32
N ARG A 251 2.79 -1.75 -21.29
CA ARG A 251 2.00 -0.53 -21.38
C ARG A 251 2.36 0.48 -20.30
N HIS A 252 2.07 1.75 -20.55
CA HIS A 252 1.98 2.79 -19.55
C HIS A 252 0.62 3.51 -19.63
N ILE A 253 0.07 3.87 -18.46
CA ILE A 253 -1.27 4.45 -18.31
C ILE A 253 -1.10 5.79 -17.59
N PRO A 254 -1.51 6.92 -18.19
CA PRO A 254 -1.47 8.22 -17.52
C PRO A 254 -2.46 8.23 -16.34
N VAL A 255 -2.09 8.89 -15.25
CA VAL A 255 -2.90 9.06 -14.04
C VAL A 255 -2.68 10.47 -13.47
N GLY A 256 -3.30 10.78 -12.34
CA GLY A 256 -3.09 12.06 -11.68
C GLY A 256 -1.64 12.28 -11.23
N PRO A 257 -1.26 13.55 -10.98
CA PRO A 257 0.11 13.93 -10.69
C PRO A 257 0.61 13.35 -9.36
N GLY A 258 1.83 12.81 -9.33
CA GLY A 258 2.47 12.25 -8.15
C GLY A 258 1.83 10.95 -7.64
N PRO A 259 1.56 9.95 -8.51
CA PRO A 259 0.93 8.71 -8.09
C PRO A 259 1.82 7.95 -7.12
N ARG A 260 1.22 7.46 -6.01
CA ARG A 260 1.93 6.71 -4.96
C ARG A 260 1.28 5.37 -4.66
N GLY A 261 0.22 5.38 -3.85
CA GLY A 261 -0.51 4.16 -3.52
C GLY A 261 -1.29 3.64 -4.72
N LEU A 262 -1.40 2.33 -4.81
CA LEU A 262 -2.10 1.63 -5.87
C LEU A 262 -2.74 0.36 -5.31
N VAL A 263 -4.03 0.15 -5.62
CA VAL A 263 -4.74 -1.10 -5.38
C VAL A 263 -5.65 -1.40 -6.56
N VAL A 264 -5.88 -2.68 -6.84
CA VAL A 264 -6.77 -3.15 -7.92
C VAL A 264 -7.96 -3.88 -7.30
N ASP A 265 -9.17 -3.46 -7.64
CA ASP A 265 -10.38 -4.26 -7.39
C ASP A 265 -10.46 -5.37 -8.44
N HIS A 266 -10.24 -6.60 -8.02
CA HIS A 266 -10.23 -7.75 -8.91
C HIS A 266 -11.62 -8.13 -9.43
N ASN A 267 -12.71 -7.66 -8.81
CA ASN A 267 -14.06 -8.01 -9.27
C ASN A 267 -14.52 -7.20 -10.48
N ASP A 268 -14.24 -5.93 -10.50
CA ASP A 268 -14.57 -5.07 -11.64
C ASP A 268 -13.35 -4.60 -12.42
N PHE A 269 -12.16 -5.02 -11.98
CA PHE A 269 -10.87 -4.70 -12.58
C PHE A 269 -10.61 -3.20 -12.70
N THR A 270 -10.91 -2.47 -11.62
CA THR A 270 -10.63 -1.05 -11.49
C THR A 270 -9.37 -0.84 -10.64
N ALA A 271 -8.43 -0.04 -11.14
CA ALA A 271 -7.28 0.41 -10.36
C ALA A 271 -7.62 1.73 -9.64
N TYR A 272 -7.26 1.83 -8.36
CA TYR A 272 -7.37 3.04 -7.54
C TYR A 272 -5.99 3.54 -7.21
N ILE A 273 -5.71 4.80 -7.51
CA ILE A 273 -4.39 5.42 -7.38
C ILE A 273 -4.49 6.69 -6.53
N SER A 274 -3.64 6.81 -5.50
CA SER A 274 -3.53 8.05 -4.73
C SER A 274 -2.49 8.98 -5.35
N ASN A 275 -2.88 10.24 -5.61
CA ASN A 275 -2.07 11.25 -6.29
C ASN A 275 -1.55 12.28 -5.29
N PHE A 276 -0.33 12.05 -4.80
CA PHE A 276 0.35 12.90 -3.82
C PHE A 276 1.09 14.03 -4.53
N ALA A 277 0.38 15.01 -5.03
CA ALA A 277 1.01 16.11 -5.72
C ALA A 277 1.58 17.15 -4.77
N ARG A 278 2.90 17.19 -4.64
CA ARG A 278 3.60 18.40 -4.20
C ARG A 278 4.06 19.15 -5.45
N ALA A 279 3.69 20.42 -5.57
CA ALA A 279 3.97 21.24 -6.74
C ALA A 279 5.46 21.29 -7.17
N SER A 280 6.38 20.90 -6.30
CA SER A 280 7.82 20.87 -6.57
C SER A 280 8.34 19.59 -7.23
N VAL A 281 7.51 18.55 -7.40
CA VAL A 281 7.98 17.22 -7.84
C VAL A 281 7.70 16.94 -9.31
N ILE A 282 6.81 17.71 -9.97
CA ILE A 282 6.30 17.36 -11.29
C ILE A 282 6.67 18.39 -12.33
N SER A 283 7.74 18.13 -13.04
CA SER A 283 8.08 18.77 -14.30
C SER A 283 7.67 17.85 -15.45
N LEU A 284 6.37 17.66 -15.64
CA LEU A 284 5.88 16.98 -16.85
C LEU A 284 5.96 17.96 -18.03
N PRO A 285 6.40 17.50 -19.23
CA PRO A 285 6.18 18.23 -20.46
C PRO A 285 4.69 18.60 -20.62
N GLU A 286 4.38 19.77 -21.20
CA GLU A 286 2.99 20.21 -21.35
C GLU A 286 2.13 19.21 -22.15
N GLU A 287 2.73 18.53 -23.12
CA GLU A 287 2.10 17.48 -23.92
C GLU A 287 1.73 16.22 -23.13
N ASP A 288 2.42 15.98 -21.98
CA ASP A 288 2.16 14.84 -21.08
C ASP A 288 1.22 15.20 -19.92
N LYS A 289 0.86 16.48 -19.77
CA LYS A 289 -0.10 16.92 -18.77
C LYS A 289 -1.51 16.62 -19.25
N ASN A 290 -2.20 15.74 -18.52
CA ASN A 290 -3.62 15.57 -18.72
C ASN A 290 -4.38 16.63 -17.89
N PRO A 291 -5.04 17.62 -18.52
CA PRO A 291 -5.76 18.68 -17.80
C PRO A 291 -6.97 18.15 -17.01
N ALA A 292 -7.38 16.90 -17.25
CA ALA A 292 -8.46 16.26 -16.49
C ALA A 292 -8.03 15.83 -15.09
N PHE A 293 -6.72 15.77 -14.78
CA PHE A 293 -6.22 15.27 -13.51
C PHE A 293 -5.72 16.39 -12.59
N GLY A 294 -6.25 16.43 -11.37
CA GLY A 294 -5.86 17.36 -10.31
C GLY A 294 -4.95 16.75 -9.24
N PRO A 295 -4.32 17.60 -8.42
CA PRO A 295 -3.58 17.15 -7.23
C PRO A 295 -4.53 16.75 -6.09
N ASN A 296 -4.03 15.90 -5.17
CA ASN A 296 -4.77 15.48 -3.97
C ASN A 296 -6.08 14.72 -4.28
N THR A 297 -5.99 13.85 -5.26
CA THR A 297 -7.11 13.05 -5.73
C THR A 297 -6.83 11.55 -5.62
N LEU A 298 -7.88 10.77 -5.77
CA LEU A 298 -7.81 9.38 -6.23
C LEU A 298 -8.18 9.35 -7.71
N THR A 299 -7.34 8.74 -8.53
CA THR A 299 -7.69 8.37 -9.90
C THR A 299 -8.20 6.92 -9.90
N MET A 300 -9.35 6.68 -10.50
CA MET A 300 -9.88 5.36 -10.80
C MET A 300 -9.72 5.09 -12.29
N VAL A 301 -9.15 3.93 -12.63
CA VAL A 301 -8.91 3.50 -14.01
C VAL A 301 -9.67 2.21 -14.26
N ASP A 302 -10.60 2.19 -15.21
CA ASP A 302 -11.18 0.92 -15.69
C ASP A 302 -10.16 0.18 -16.56
N LEU A 303 -9.51 -0.82 -15.98
CA LEU A 303 -8.47 -1.61 -16.66
C LEU A 303 -9.03 -2.53 -17.76
N LYS A 304 -10.35 -2.67 -17.88
CA LYS A 304 -11.00 -3.41 -18.99
C LYS A 304 -11.24 -2.56 -20.24
N SER A 305 -11.23 -1.23 -20.07
CA SER A 305 -11.58 -0.29 -21.15
C SER A 305 -10.55 -0.25 -22.29
N ALA A 306 -9.32 -0.70 -22.05
CA ALA A 306 -8.28 -0.80 -23.06
C ALA A 306 -7.34 -1.99 -22.82
N PRO A 307 -6.63 -2.52 -23.85
CA PRO A 307 -5.72 -3.65 -23.71
C PRO A 307 -4.52 -3.31 -22.82
N LEU A 308 -4.04 -4.28 -22.05
CA LEU A 308 -2.84 -4.14 -21.18
C LEU A 308 -1.56 -4.68 -21.85
N ASP A 309 -1.70 -5.46 -22.90
CA ASP A 309 -0.60 -6.16 -23.58
C ASP A 309 0.05 -5.34 -24.71
N ARG A 310 -0.48 -4.17 -25.03
CA ARG A 310 0.01 -3.29 -26.07
C ARG A 310 -0.40 -1.82 -25.84
N GLN A 311 0.33 -0.89 -26.44
CA GLN A 311 0.11 0.56 -26.30
C GLN A 311 -0.97 1.06 -27.30
N GLU A 312 -2.21 0.55 -27.18
CA GLU A 312 -3.35 0.89 -28.03
C GLU A 312 -4.61 1.19 -27.21
N GLY A 313 -5.50 2.04 -27.71
CA GLY A 313 -6.75 2.42 -27.06
C GLY A 313 -6.53 3.37 -25.86
N GLU A 314 -7.61 3.95 -25.39
CA GLU A 314 -7.65 4.87 -24.24
C GLU A 314 -8.40 4.22 -23.09
N PHE A 315 -7.93 4.48 -21.85
CA PHE A 315 -8.62 4.01 -20.64
C PHE A 315 -9.73 4.98 -20.24
N GLU A 316 -10.77 4.43 -19.61
CA GLU A 316 -11.78 5.24 -18.94
C GLU A 316 -11.32 5.57 -17.52
N TYR A 317 -11.53 6.82 -17.10
CA TYR A 317 -11.06 7.38 -15.84
C TYR A 317 -12.18 8.07 -15.08
N GLU A 318 -12.10 7.95 -13.75
CA GLU A 318 -12.80 8.84 -12.82
C GLU A 318 -11.77 9.45 -11.87
N GLU A 319 -12.01 10.67 -11.41
CA GLU A 319 -11.15 11.31 -10.43
C GLU A 319 -11.99 11.95 -9.32
N ILE A 320 -11.56 11.76 -8.08
CA ILE A 320 -12.22 12.34 -6.92
C ILE A 320 -11.21 13.01 -6.00
N PHE A 321 -11.52 14.24 -5.59
CA PHE A 321 -10.74 14.91 -4.55
C PHE A 321 -10.94 14.21 -3.21
N VAL A 322 -9.84 14.04 -2.45
CA VAL A 322 -9.85 13.49 -1.09
C VAL A 322 -9.28 14.52 -0.10
N GLY A 323 -8.32 14.20 0.73
CA GLY A 323 -7.62 15.18 1.58
C GLY A 323 -6.25 15.55 1.00
N TYR A 324 -5.51 16.41 1.68
CA TYR A 324 -4.18 16.84 1.26
C TYR A 324 -3.12 15.79 1.55
N GLY A 325 -2.29 15.51 0.53
CA GLY A 325 -1.20 14.56 0.60
C GLY A 325 -1.64 13.09 0.65
N PRO A 326 -2.52 12.61 -0.26
CA PRO A 326 -2.95 11.22 -0.30
C PRO A 326 -1.74 10.32 -0.64
N CYS A 327 -1.24 9.61 0.36
CA CYS A 327 0.03 8.88 0.28
C CYS A 327 -0.14 7.41 -0.11
N SER A 328 -1.28 6.82 0.25
CA SER A 328 -1.56 5.42 -0.01
C SER A 328 -3.06 5.20 -0.13
N VAL A 329 -3.44 4.14 -0.80
CA VAL A 329 -4.84 3.73 -1.01
C VAL A 329 -5.00 2.23 -0.76
N VAL A 330 -6.13 1.85 -0.16
CA VAL A 330 -6.49 0.45 0.05
C VAL A 330 -8.01 0.30 -0.09
N MET A 331 -8.44 -0.89 -0.43
CA MET A 331 -9.86 -1.28 -0.44
C MET A 331 -10.21 -2.17 0.75
N PHE A 332 -11.44 -2.07 1.19
CA PHE A 332 -12.05 -3.01 2.11
C PHE A 332 -13.50 -3.31 1.68
N ASP A 333 -13.82 -4.61 1.58
CA ASP A 333 -15.16 -5.08 1.27
C ASP A 333 -15.92 -5.35 2.56
N LEU A 334 -16.88 -4.47 2.87
CA LEU A 334 -17.70 -4.60 4.07
C LEU A 334 -18.58 -5.86 4.06
N ASP A 335 -18.85 -6.45 2.90
CA ASP A 335 -19.63 -7.69 2.81
C ASP A 335 -18.88 -8.91 3.35
N THR A 336 -17.58 -8.76 3.64
CA THR A 336 -16.80 -9.77 4.42
C THR A 336 -17.21 -9.83 5.89
N ILE A 337 -17.88 -8.78 6.42
CA ILE A 337 -18.39 -8.72 7.79
C ILE A 337 -19.89 -9.06 7.75
N PRO A 338 -20.40 -9.95 8.62
CA PRO A 338 -21.83 -10.26 8.71
C PRO A 338 -22.68 -9.00 8.88
N GLU A 339 -23.84 -8.93 8.18
CA GLU A 339 -24.71 -7.75 8.17
C GLU A 339 -25.19 -7.35 9.59
N GLU A 340 -25.58 -8.32 10.40
CA GLU A 340 -25.99 -8.08 11.79
C GLU A 340 -24.86 -7.42 12.61
N GLU A 341 -23.63 -7.84 12.41
CA GLU A 341 -22.48 -7.24 13.09
C GLU A 341 -22.22 -5.81 12.62
N ARG A 342 -22.41 -5.54 11.32
CA ARG A 342 -22.30 -4.18 10.76
C ARG A 342 -23.34 -3.24 11.36
N LEU A 343 -24.61 -3.64 11.41
CA LEU A 343 -25.69 -2.83 11.97
C LEU A 343 -25.44 -2.51 13.46
N ASN A 344 -25.03 -3.50 14.24
CA ASN A 344 -24.71 -3.32 15.67
C ASN A 344 -23.57 -2.33 15.92
N ARG A 345 -22.63 -2.15 14.96
CA ARG A 345 -21.53 -1.18 15.09
C ARG A 345 -21.97 0.25 14.78
N VAL A 346 -22.85 0.43 13.81
CA VAL A 346 -23.42 1.76 13.47
C VAL A 346 -24.23 2.30 14.64
N ASP A 347 -25.12 1.47 15.22
CA ASP A 347 -25.99 1.85 16.35
C ASP A 347 -25.19 2.31 17.59
N ARG A 348 -23.98 1.78 17.80
CA ARG A 348 -23.12 2.19 18.92
C ARG A 348 -22.48 3.58 18.77
N VAL A 349 -22.41 4.09 17.55
CA VAL A 349 -21.83 5.42 17.27
C VAL A 349 -22.89 6.51 17.37
N GLU A 350 -24.16 6.17 17.14
CA GLU A 350 -25.29 7.09 17.23
C GLU A 350 -25.88 7.20 18.65
N ALA A 351 -25.52 6.30 19.56
CA ALA A 351 -25.92 6.28 20.96
C ALA A 351 -24.92 7.01 21.87
#